data_bafdf7c2d75e65714af6b96cd615ccda
#
_entry.id   bafdf7c2d75e65714af6b96cd615ccda
#
_cell.length_a   1.000
_cell.length_b   1.000
_cell.length_c   1.000
_cell.angle_alpha   90.00
_cell.angle_beta   90.00
_cell.angle_gamma   90.00
#
_symmetry.space_group_name_H-M   'P 1'
#
loop_
_entity.id
_entity.type
_entity.pdbx_description
1 polymer ?
#
loop_
_entity_poly.entity_id
_entity_poly.type
_entity_poly.pdbx_seq_one_letter_code
_entity_poly.pdbx_strand_id
1 'polypeptide(L)'
;MKHDYSLAHLTVLSLAPPQMIDVAARAGYRYVGLRATRVTPDEVLYDLAHDRALMQETKARLADTGVEVLDFELFRMDPALEPESFAGVLDAAAELGARHIIAQLPDPDRERAVARFARLCDLAKPLSIAVSLEFPHWTETGNLSEAAKVVRAVNRSNAGILVDMLHFGRSDSTLDELASLPPEWFRFAHVCDAAREVPPTMAGIIHTARDERQFPGEGGIDVRGILACLPPDIPYALEIPRVALTRAVGPEEVARLAITVARSHLDRDLRATRPPVAAGGIAGAAQEARTAVHA
;
A
#
# COMPACT_ATOMS: atom_id res chain seq x y z
N MET A 1 19.84 7.54 -1.20
CA MET A 1 19.60 6.49 -2.22
C MET A 1 18.48 6.95 -3.12
N LYS A 2 18.45 6.53 -4.37
CA LYS A 2 17.34 6.84 -5.28
C LYS A 2 16.32 5.69 -5.17
N HIS A 3 15.10 6.01 -4.74
CA HIS A 3 14.03 5.02 -4.65
C HIS A 3 13.27 4.90 -5.97
N ASP A 4 12.66 3.75 -6.21
CA ASP A 4 11.71 3.55 -7.29
C ASP A 4 10.32 4.02 -6.85
N TYR A 5 9.67 4.83 -7.69
CA TYR A 5 8.37 5.41 -7.40
C TYR A 5 7.27 4.84 -8.29
N SER A 6 6.12 4.58 -7.71
CA SER A 6 4.86 4.25 -8.38
C SER A 6 3.89 5.43 -8.29
N LEU A 7 3.15 5.71 -9.35
CA LEU A 7 2.00 6.60 -9.32
C LEU A 7 0.77 5.76 -8.96
N ALA A 8 0.18 5.95 -7.78
CA ALA A 8 -1.06 5.28 -7.40
C ALA A 8 -2.26 5.94 -8.10
N HIS A 9 -3.23 5.14 -8.56
CA HIS A 9 -4.34 5.64 -9.37
C HIS A 9 -5.19 6.69 -8.65
N LEU A 10 -5.39 6.54 -7.34
CA LEU A 10 -6.16 7.49 -6.54
C LEU A 10 -5.60 8.92 -6.61
N THR A 11 -4.31 9.10 -6.85
CA THR A 11 -3.67 10.43 -7.02
C THR A 11 -4.19 11.14 -8.27
N VAL A 12 -4.52 10.39 -9.32
CA VAL A 12 -4.92 10.89 -10.66
C VAL A 12 -6.14 10.14 -11.19
N LEU A 13 -7.10 9.82 -10.34
CA LEU A 13 -8.22 8.91 -10.60
C LEU A 13 -9.09 9.29 -11.83
N SER A 14 -9.03 10.53 -12.28
CA SER A 14 -9.72 11.00 -13.48
C SER A 14 -9.07 10.55 -14.80
N LEU A 15 -7.84 10.03 -14.76
CA LEU A 15 -7.12 9.54 -15.94
C LEU A 15 -7.46 8.08 -16.19
N ALA A 16 -7.79 7.72 -17.42
CA ALA A 16 -7.83 6.32 -17.83
C ALA A 16 -6.42 5.69 -17.78
N PRO A 17 -6.29 4.35 -17.56
CA PRO A 17 -5.00 3.68 -17.47
C PRO A 17 -3.98 4.05 -18.55
N PRO A 18 -4.31 4.11 -19.87
CA PRO A 18 -3.36 4.52 -20.89
C PRO A 18 -2.82 5.95 -20.67
N GLN A 19 -3.71 6.88 -20.33
CA GLN A 19 -3.36 8.28 -20.09
C GLN A 19 -2.50 8.42 -18.82
N MET A 20 -2.84 7.67 -17.76
CA MET A 20 -2.06 7.64 -16.53
C MET A 20 -0.64 7.14 -16.76
N ILE A 21 -0.44 6.10 -17.58
CA ILE A 21 0.87 5.55 -17.95
C ILE A 21 1.71 6.61 -18.66
N ASP A 22 1.13 7.33 -19.64
CA ASP A 22 1.80 8.43 -20.34
C ASP A 22 2.24 9.54 -19.38
N VAL A 23 1.38 9.91 -18.43
CA VAL A 23 1.69 10.90 -17.38
C VAL A 23 2.79 10.40 -16.47
N ALA A 24 2.73 9.14 -16.02
CA ALA A 24 3.74 8.52 -15.18
C ALA A 24 5.12 8.51 -15.87
N ALA A 25 5.17 8.12 -17.14
CA ALA A 25 6.38 8.12 -17.93
C ALA A 25 7.00 9.53 -18.03
N ARG A 26 6.20 10.55 -18.40
CA ARG A 26 6.69 11.93 -18.51
C ARG A 26 7.18 12.50 -17.18
N ALA A 27 6.52 12.15 -16.06
CA ALA A 27 6.93 12.57 -14.72
C ALA A 27 8.14 11.79 -14.18
N GLY A 28 8.50 10.67 -14.80
CA GLY A 28 9.64 9.84 -14.44
C GLY A 28 9.36 8.82 -13.33
N TYR A 29 8.11 8.36 -13.21
CA TYR A 29 7.78 7.18 -12.41
C TYR A 29 8.27 5.91 -13.10
N ARG A 30 8.66 4.92 -12.32
CA ARG A 30 8.97 3.59 -12.82
C ARG A 30 7.72 2.72 -12.91
N TYR A 31 6.79 2.90 -11.97
CA TYR A 31 5.60 2.08 -11.82
C TYR A 31 4.32 2.90 -11.80
N VAL A 32 3.22 2.19 -12.06
CA VAL A 32 1.85 2.65 -11.78
C VAL A 32 1.12 1.60 -10.94
N GLY A 33 0.22 2.04 -10.05
CA GLY A 33 -0.79 1.20 -9.41
C GLY A 33 -2.14 1.48 -10.09
N LEU A 34 -2.87 0.45 -10.52
CA LEU A 34 -4.10 0.60 -11.32
C LEU A 34 -5.34 0.24 -10.51
N ARG A 35 -6.35 1.13 -10.50
CA ARG A 35 -7.65 0.86 -9.89
C ARG A 35 -8.58 0.20 -10.91
N ALA A 36 -8.90 -1.07 -10.67
CA ALA A 36 -9.74 -1.88 -11.55
C ALA A 36 -11.11 -2.24 -10.93
N THR A 37 -11.39 -1.76 -9.70
CA THR A 37 -12.67 -1.93 -9.01
C THR A 37 -13.15 -0.59 -8.46
N ARG A 38 -14.47 -0.42 -8.33
CA ARG A 38 -15.03 0.77 -7.69
C ARG A 38 -14.94 0.67 -6.17
N VAL A 39 -14.54 1.76 -5.53
CA VAL A 39 -14.60 1.91 -4.06
C VAL A 39 -15.88 2.66 -3.65
N THR A 40 -16.34 3.57 -4.50
CA THR A 40 -17.63 4.26 -4.33
C THR A 40 -18.50 4.12 -5.59
N PRO A 41 -19.83 4.20 -5.48
CA PRO A 41 -20.73 4.08 -6.62
C PRO A 41 -20.48 5.11 -7.74
N ASP A 42 -19.98 6.29 -7.37
CA ASP A 42 -19.78 7.42 -8.29
C ASP A 42 -18.40 7.39 -8.97
N GLU A 43 -17.50 6.48 -8.57
CA GLU A 43 -16.19 6.34 -9.22
C GLU A 43 -16.32 5.83 -10.65
N VAL A 44 -15.50 6.37 -11.54
CA VAL A 44 -15.35 5.81 -12.89
C VAL A 44 -14.71 4.42 -12.77
N LEU A 45 -15.33 3.42 -13.40
CA LEU A 45 -14.74 2.10 -13.54
C LEU A 45 -13.97 2.02 -14.86
N TYR A 46 -12.68 1.78 -14.79
CA TYR A 46 -11.86 1.37 -15.92
C TYR A 46 -11.81 -0.16 -15.96
N ASP A 47 -12.77 -0.76 -16.65
CA ASP A 47 -13.00 -2.21 -16.63
C ASP A 47 -11.99 -2.98 -17.47
N LEU A 48 -10.76 -3.04 -16.96
CA LEU A 48 -9.66 -3.77 -17.60
C LEU A 48 -9.94 -5.28 -17.74
N ALA A 49 -10.86 -5.84 -16.96
CA ALA A 49 -11.23 -7.24 -17.04
C ALA A 49 -12.10 -7.56 -18.28
N HIS A 50 -12.98 -6.64 -18.68
CA HIS A 50 -13.96 -6.91 -19.73
C HIS A 50 -13.83 -5.99 -20.95
N ASP A 51 -13.22 -4.80 -20.82
CA ASP A 51 -12.94 -3.91 -21.95
C ASP A 51 -11.62 -4.28 -22.63
N ARG A 52 -11.72 -5.10 -23.68
CA ARG A 52 -10.56 -5.55 -24.46
C ARG A 52 -9.85 -4.41 -25.19
N ALA A 53 -10.55 -3.36 -25.60
CA ALA A 53 -9.93 -2.23 -26.27
C ALA A 53 -9.08 -1.44 -25.27
N LEU A 54 -9.61 -1.14 -24.08
CA LEU A 54 -8.88 -0.49 -22.99
C LEU A 54 -7.66 -1.32 -22.56
N MET A 55 -7.81 -2.65 -22.43
CA MET A 55 -6.72 -3.56 -22.10
C MET A 55 -5.59 -3.48 -23.15
N GLN A 56 -5.91 -3.55 -24.45
CA GLN A 56 -4.89 -3.50 -25.51
C GLN A 56 -4.20 -2.13 -25.57
N GLU A 57 -4.93 -1.04 -25.41
CA GLU A 57 -4.35 0.30 -25.36
C GLU A 57 -3.42 0.45 -24.14
N THR A 58 -3.84 -0.05 -22.97
CA THR A 58 -3.01 -0.05 -21.75
C THR A 58 -1.71 -0.81 -21.97
N LYS A 59 -1.77 -2.01 -22.57
CA LYS A 59 -0.56 -2.82 -22.90
C LYS A 59 0.36 -2.10 -23.86
N ALA A 60 -0.21 -1.45 -24.89
CA ALA A 60 0.59 -0.69 -25.85
C ALA A 60 1.34 0.45 -25.15
N ARG A 61 0.69 1.20 -24.24
CA ARG A 61 1.35 2.28 -23.50
C ARG A 61 2.44 1.79 -22.56
N LEU A 62 2.22 0.67 -21.88
CA LEU A 62 3.28 0.04 -21.05
C LEU A 62 4.49 -0.33 -21.90
N ALA A 63 4.26 -0.94 -23.08
CA ALA A 63 5.33 -1.32 -24.00
C ALA A 63 6.09 -0.10 -24.57
N ASP A 64 5.37 0.96 -24.94
CA ASP A 64 5.95 2.17 -25.53
C ASP A 64 6.77 2.98 -24.53
N THR A 65 6.34 3.01 -23.25
CA THR A 65 6.93 3.86 -22.21
C THR A 65 7.95 3.15 -21.33
N GLY A 66 7.87 1.82 -21.24
CA GLY A 66 8.67 1.02 -20.30
C GLY A 66 8.22 1.17 -18.83
N VAL A 67 7.10 1.85 -18.56
CA VAL A 67 6.48 1.86 -17.23
C VAL A 67 5.93 0.48 -16.93
N GLU A 68 6.11 0.01 -15.69
CA GLU A 68 5.62 -1.29 -15.24
C GLU A 68 4.40 -1.12 -14.30
N VAL A 69 3.56 -2.15 -14.18
CA VAL A 69 2.47 -2.16 -13.21
C VAL A 69 2.99 -2.75 -11.89
N LEU A 70 2.95 -1.96 -10.81
CA LEU A 70 3.33 -2.40 -9.48
C LEU A 70 2.19 -3.20 -8.84
N ASP A 71 1.01 -2.62 -8.82
CA ASP A 71 -0.13 -3.16 -8.10
C ASP A 71 -1.47 -2.90 -8.81
N PHE A 72 -2.47 -3.68 -8.39
CA PHE A 72 -3.87 -3.48 -8.72
C PHE A 72 -4.68 -3.25 -7.45
N GLU A 73 -5.55 -2.28 -7.45
CA GLU A 73 -6.44 -1.93 -6.36
C GLU A 73 -7.91 -1.85 -6.82
N LEU A 74 -8.90 -2.07 -6.00
CA LEU A 74 -8.86 -2.44 -4.62
C LEU A 74 -9.70 -3.71 -4.41
N PHE A 75 -9.13 -4.72 -3.81
CA PHE A 75 -9.81 -5.99 -3.51
C PHE A 75 -10.46 -5.90 -2.13
N ARG A 76 -11.57 -5.18 -2.05
CA ARG A 76 -12.30 -5.00 -0.80
C ARG A 76 -13.19 -6.20 -0.52
N MET A 77 -12.85 -6.94 0.52
CA MET A 77 -13.51 -8.18 0.92
C MET A 77 -14.73 -7.88 1.80
N ASP A 78 -15.74 -7.21 1.24
CA ASP A 78 -17.01 -6.97 1.92
C ASP A 78 -17.69 -8.29 2.27
N PRO A 79 -18.47 -8.37 3.39
CA PRO A 79 -19.07 -9.63 3.86
C PRO A 79 -19.94 -10.37 2.83
N ALA A 80 -20.48 -9.66 1.85
CA ALA A 80 -21.32 -10.22 0.79
C ALA A 80 -20.55 -10.71 -0.45
N LEU A 81 -19.23 -10.41 -0.56
CA LEU A 81 -18.43 -10.75 -1.74
C LEU A 81 -17.61 -12.02 -1.52
N GLU A 82 -17.65 -12.92 -2.48
CA GLU A 82 -16.77 -14.08 -2.51
C GLU A 82 -15.47 -13.75 -3.27
N PRO A 83 -14.30 -14.29 -2.82
CA PRO A 83 -13.00 -14.03 -3.45
C PRO A 83 -12.96 -14.38 -4.94
N GLU A 84 -13.73 -15.37 -5.36
CA GLU A 84 -13.88 -15.81 -6.76
C GLU A 84 -14.46 -14.73 -7.69
N SER A 85 -15.23 -13.79 -7.14
CA SER A 85 -15.77 -12.66 -7.92
C SER A 85 -14.68 -11.75 -8.49
N PHE A 86 -13.47 -11.82 -7.95
CA PHE A 86 -12.31 -11.08 -8.43
C PHE A 86 -11.49 -11.80 -9.51
N ALA A 87 -11.88 -13.01 -9.94
CA ALA A 87 -11.09 -13.79 -10.88
C ALA A 87 -10.73 -13.02 -12.16
N GLY A 88 -11.71 -12.36 -12.80
CA GLY A 88 -11.44 -11.55 -14.00
C GLY A 88 -10.50 -10.38 -13.77
N VAL A 89 -10.55 -9.74 -12.59
CA VAL A 89 -9.63 -8.65 -12.22
C VAL A 89 -8.22 -9.19 -11.93
N LEU A 90 -8.11 -10.37 -11.31
CA LEU A 90 -6.83 -11.06 -11.11
C LEU A 90 -6.18 -11.44 -12.44
N ASP A 91 -6.97 -11.96 -13.41
CA ASP A 91 -6.49 -12.30 -14.74
C ASP A 91 -5.99 -11.04 -15.48
N ALA A 92 -6.74 -9.92 -15.37
CA ALA A 92 -6.33 -8.64 -15.94
C ALA A 92 -5.03 -8.11 -15.29
N ALA A 93 -4.89 -8.23 -13.97
CA ALA A 93 -3.68 -7.86 -13.26
C ALA A 93 -2.47 -8.70 -13.74
N ALA A 94 -2.65 -10.00 -13.89
CA ALA A 94 -1.62 -10.90 -14.41
C ALA A 94 -1.26 -10.58 -15.88
N GLU A 95 -2.25 -10.31 -16.74
CA GLU A 95 -2.02 -9.94 -18.15
C GLU A 95 -1.21 -8.65 -18.29
N LEU A 96 -1.35 -7.72 -17.35
CA LEU A 96 -0.57 -6.46 -17.32
C LEU A 96 0.74 -6.57 -16.52
N GLY A 97 1.06 -7.75 -15.99
CA GLY A 97 2.30 -7.99 -15.26
C GLY A 97 2.35 -7.36 -13.87
N ALA A 98 1.20 -7.13 -13.25
CA ALA A 98 1.13 -6.62 -11.88
C ALA A 98 1.82 -7.57 -10.89
N ARG A 99 2.58 -7.00 -9.96
CA ARG A 99 3.32 -7.78 -8.94
C ARG A 99 2.51 -8.00 -7.68
N HIS A 100 1.58 -7.09 -7.40
CA HIS A 100 0.81 -7.04 -6.17
C HIS A 100 -0.65 -6.74 -6.45
N ILE A 101 -1.50 -7.15 -5.51
CA ILE A 101 -2.86 -6.61 -5.35
C ILE A 101 -3.01 -6.08 -3.93
N ILE A 102 -3.87 -5.07 -3.77
CA ILE A 102 -4.18 -4.47 -2.48
C ILE A 102 -5.54 -4.98 -2.01
N ALA A 103 -5.58 -5.57 -0.82
CA ALA A 103 -6.81 -6.05 -0.21
C ALA A 103 -7.15 -5.28 1.07
N GLN A 104 -8.44 -5.10 1.33
CA GLN A 104 -8.98 -4.58 2.58
C GLN A 104 -10.00 -5.56 3.16
N LEU A 105 -10.05 -5.68 4.50
CA LEU A 105 -10.92 -6.60 5.23
C LEU A 105 -11.86 -5.82 6.17
N PRO A 106 -12.97 -5.26 5.66
CA PRO A 106 -13.96 -4.57 6.48
C PRO A 106 -14.94 -5.53 7.19
N ASP A 107 -14.78 -6.84 7.05
CA ASP A 107 -15.67 -7.85 7.63
C ASP A 107 -15.49 -7.94 9.15
N PRO A 108 -16.55 -7.72 9.96
CA PRO A 108 -16.49 -7.84 11.42
C PRO A 108 -16.31 -9.30 11.90
N ASP A 109 -16.67 -10.29 11.09
CA ASP A 109 -16.40 -11.69 11.37
C ASP A 109 -14.94 -12.02 11.03
N ARG A 110 -14.11 -12.07 12.07
CA ARG A 110 -12.66 -12.28 11.93
C ARG A 110 -12.31 -13.61 11.29
N GLU A 111 -13.01 -14.69 11.61
CA GLU A 111 -12.74 -16.03 11.04
C GLU A 111 -13.04 -16.03 9.56
N ARG A 112 -14.18 -15.47 9.15
CA ARG A 112 -14.56 -15.34 7.75
C ARG A 112 -13.60 -14.42 6.99
N ALA A 113 -13.19 -13.27 7.56
CA ALA A 113 -12.22 -12.38 6.96
C ALA A 113 -10.88 -13.08 6.68
N VAL A 114 -10.35 -13.83 7.66
CA VAL A 114 -9.11 -14.61 7.53
C VAL A 114 -9.26 -15.69 6.45
N ALA A 115 -10.36 -16.45 6.46
CA ALA A 115 -10.61 -17.50 5.48
C ALA A 115 -10.68 -16.94 4.04
N ARG A 116 -11.38 -15.81 3.85
CA ARG A 116 -11.50 -15.14 2.55
C ARG A 116 -10.18 -14.55 2.08
N PHE A 117 -9.41 -13.94 2.96
CA PHE A 117 -8.08 -13.43 2.61
C PHE A 117 -7.13 -14.57 2.23
N ALA A 118 -7.17 -15.71 2.94
CA ALA A 118 -6.42 -16.92 2.56
C ALA A 118 -6.83 -17.39 1.16
N ARG A 119 -8.14 -17.42 0.87
CA ARG A 119 -8.66 -17.81 -0.44
C ARG A 119 -8.21 -16.86 -1.55
N LEU A 120 -8.23 -15.55 -1.32
CA LEU A 120 -7.70 -14.57 -2.27
C LEU A 120 -6.20 -14.80 -2.53
N CYS A 121 -5.42 -15.07 -1.49
CA CYS A 121 -4.00 -15.43 -1.64
C CYS A 121 -3.83 -16.69 -2.49
N ASP A 122 -4.65 -17.71 -2.28
CA ASP A 122 -4.61 -18.98 -3.04
C ASP A 122 -5.00 -18.78 -4.52
N LEU A 123 -5.93 -17.87 -4.83
CA LEU A 123 -6.28 -17.49 -6.20
C LEU A 123 -5.16 -16.67 -6.90
N ALA A 124 -4.51 -15.77 -6.18
CA ALA A 124 -3.45 -14.92 -6.73
C ALA A 124 -2.11 -15.67 -6.92
N LYS A 125 -1.84 -16.69 -6.11
CA LYS A 125 -0.56 -17.40 -6.09
C LYS A 125 -0.15 -18.04 -7.44
N PRO A 126 -1.04 -18.75 -8.18
CA PRO A 126 -0.70 -19.31 -9.49
C PRO A 126 -0.33 -18.24 -10.52
N LEU A 127 -0.83 -17.02 -10.34
CA LEU A 127 -0.55 -15.84 -11.17
C LEU A 127 0.75 -15.12 -10.79
N SER A 128 1.48 -15.63 -9.79
CA SER A 128 2.69 -15.00 -9.23
C SER A 128 2.45 -13.61 -8.63
N ILE A 129 1.23 -13.34 -8.17
CA ILE A 129 0.81 -12.08 -7.56
C ILE A 129 0.84 -12.21 -6.03
N ALA A 130 1.46 -11.24 -5.37
CA ALA A 130 1.39 -11.10 -3.92
C ALA A 130 0.17 -10.28 -3.50
N VAL A 131 -0.40 -10.62 -2.33
CA VAL A 131 -1.57 -9.94 -1.77
C VAL A 131 -1.14 -9.12 -0.57
N SER A 132 -1.25 -7.81 -0.66
CA SER A 132 -0.87 -6.86 0.39
C SER A 132 -2.12 -6.38 1.12
N LEU A 133 -2.21 -6.68 2.41
CA LEU A 133 -3.33 -6.26 3.26
C LEU A 133 -3.11 -4.82 3.72
N GLU A 134 -3.95 -3.94 3.27
CA GLU A 134 -4.07 -2.57 3.76
C GLU A 134 -5.02 -2.52 4.96
N PHE A 135 -4.72 -1.66 5.94
CA PHE A 135 -5.48 -1.52 7.18
C PHE A 135 -6.04 -0.09 7.37
N PRO A 136 -7.11 0.29 6.64
CA PRO A 136 -7.72 1.60 6.84
C PRO A 136 -8.17 1.76 8.28
N HIS A 137 -7.66 2.79 8.98
CA HIS A 137 -7.81 2.96 10.43
C HIS A 137 -9.26 3.11 10.94
N TRP A 138 -10.22 3.15 10.05
CA TRP A 138 -11.67 3.16 10.38
C TRP A 138 -12.37 1.82 10.10
N THR A 139 -11.63 0.76 9.77
CA THR A 139 -12.19 -0.58 9.52
C THR A 139 -11.90 -1.53 10.67
N GLU A 140 -12.49 -2.73 10.62
CA GLU A 140 -12.25 -3.81 11.59
C GLU A 140 -10.79 -4.29 11.62
N THR A 141 -10.07 -4.17 10.50
CA THR A 141 -8.62 -4.36 10.44
C THR A 141 -7.96 -2.99 10.38
N GLY A 142 -8.06 -2.22 11.47
CA GLY A 142 -7.79 -0.78 11.48
C GLY A 142 -6.39 -0.38 11.93
N ASN A 143 -5.48 -1.31 12.22
CA ASN A 143 -4.11 -1.03 12.64
C ASN A 143 -3.16 -2.15 12.27
N LEU A 144 -1.87 -1.90 12.45
CA LEU A 144 -0.80 -2.85 12.11
C LEU A 144 -0.91 -4.16 12.87
N SER A 145 -1.27 -4.12 14.18
CA SER A 145 -1.43 -5.32 15.01
C SER A 145 -2.50 -6.26 14.47
N GLU A 146 -3.66 -5.70 14.10
CA GLU A 146 -4.75 -6.49 13.51
C GLU A 146 -4.37 -7.06 12.14
N ALA A 147 -3.71 -6.28 11.28
CA ALA A 147 -3.21 -6.76 10.00
C ALA A 147 -2.18 -7.89 10.18
N ALA A 148 -1.26 -7.75 11.13
CA ALA A 148 -0.26 -8.76 11.44
C ALA A 148 -0.89 -10.08 11.98
N LYS A 149 -1.95 -9.98 12.80
CA LYS A 149 -2.71 -11.16 13.24
C LYS A 149 -3.33 -11.92 12.05
N VAL A 150 -3.92 -11.19 11.10
CA VAL A 150 -4.50 -11.79 9.89
C VAL A 150 -3.42 -12.50 9.06
N VAL A 151 -2.32 -11.81 8.74
CA VAL A 151 -1.25 -12.37 7.90
C VAL A 151 -0.62 -13.61 8.54
N ARG A 152 -0.42 -13.61 9.87
CA ARG A 152 0.05 -14.79 10.61
C ARG A 152 -0.96 -15.96 10.53
N ALA A 153 -2.24 -15.68 10.75
CA ALA A 153 -3.29 -16.71 10.71
C ALA A 153 -3.45 -17.33 9.32
N VAL A 154 -3.38 -16.52 8.27
CA VAL A 154 -3.46 -16.96 6.87
C VAL A 154 -2.28 -17.83 6.47
N ASN A 155 -1.08 -17.52 6.95
CA ASN A 155 0.15 -18.28 6.70
C ASN A 155 0.36 -18.66 5.21
N ARG A 156 0.28 -17.66 4.31
CA ARG A 156 0.57 -17.81 2.88
C ARG A 156 1.81 -17.02 2.50
N SER A 157 2.71 -17.61 1.72
CA SER A 157 3.98 -17.00 1.32
C SER A 157 3.81 -15.74 0.45
N ASN A 158 2.68 -15.60 -0.23
CA ASN A 158 2.33 -14.43 -1.03
C ASN A 158 1.46 -13.42 -0.28
N ALA A 159 1.09 -13.65 0.99
CA ALA A 159 0.46 -12.66 1.85
C ALA A 159 1.49 -11.66 2.39
N GLY A 160 1.07 -10.42 2.59
CA GLY A 160 1.88 -9.36 3.20
C GLY A 160 1.02 -8.21 3.71
N ILE A 161 1.67 -7.15 4.14
CA ILE A 161 1.02 -5.94 4.66
C ILE A 161 1.44 -4.76 3.80
N LEU A 162 0.48 -3.93 3.41
CA LEU A 162 0.72 -2.61 2.85
C LEU A 162 0.67 -1.59 3.97
N VAL A 163 1.77 -0.89 4.17
CA VAL A 163 1.81 0.27 5.06
C VAL A 163 1.45 1.49 4.24
N ASP A 164 0.25 2.03 4.46
CA ASP A 164 -0.15 3.35 4.02
C ASP A 164 0.15 4.36 5.13
N MET A 165 0.88 5.44 4.78
CA MET A 165 1.35 6.42 5.76
C MET A 165 0.20 7.08 6.52
N LEU A 166 -0.92 7.39 5.84
CA LEU A 166 -2.10 7.98 6.49
C LEU A 166 -2.71 7.01 7.50
N HIS A 167 -2.93 5.75 7.09
CA HIS A 167 -3.57 4.76 7.95
C HIS A 167 -2.70 4.36 9.12
N PHE A 168 -1.39 4.23 8.90
CA PHE A 168 -0.45 4.01 9.98
C PHE A 168 -0.42 5.19 10.97
N GLY A 169 -0.25 6.41 10.46
CA GLY A 169 -0.14 7.62 11.29
C GLY A 169 -1.43 8.03 12.01
N ARG A 170 -2.58 7.46 11.63
CA ARG A 170 -3.90 7.73 12.22
C ARG A 170 -4.42 6.61 13.12
N SER A 171 -3.70 5.49 13.18
CA SER A 171 -3.99 4.36 14.07
C SER A 171 -3.09 4.39 15.31
N ASP A 172 -3.27 3.43 16.20
CA ASP A 172 -2.43 3.17 17.37
C ASP A 172 -1.17 2.35 17.05
N SER A 173 -0.82 2.23 15.76
CA SER A 173 0.39 1.54 15.30
C SER A 173 1.65 2.25 15.73
N THR A 174 2.70 1.50 16.09
CA THR A 174 3.97 2.06 16.55
C THR A 174 5.14 1.65 15.66
N LEU A 175 6.21 2.47 15.66
CA LEU A 175 7.43 2.16 14.91
C LEU A 175 8.13 0.90 15.45
N ASP A 176 8.09 0.69 16.77
CA ASP A 176 8.68 -0.51 17.41
C ASP A 176 7.96 -1.78 16.95
N GLU A 177 6.63 -1.75 16.88
CA GLU A 177 5.85 -2.85 16.34
C GLU A 177 6.21 -3.10 14.86
N LEU A 178 6.22 -2.05 14.04
CA LEU A 178 6.58 -2.16 12.62
C LEU A 178 7.98 -2.78 12.42
N ALA A 179 8.97 -2.33 13.18
CA ALA A 179 10.32 -2.84 13.11
C ALA A 179 10.48 -4.29 13.62
N SER A 180 9.50 -4.80 14.39
CA SER A 180 9.50 -6.16 14.94
C SER A 180 8.91 -7.21 13.98
N LEU A 181 8.20 -6.79 12.93
CA LEU A 181 7.54 -7.69 11.99
C LEU A 181 8.51 -8.21 10.92
N PRO A 182 8.22 -9.39 10.32
CA PRO A 182 9.04 -9.96 9.27
C PRO A 182 9.17 -8.99 8.07
N PRO A 183 10.37 -8.61 7.63
CA PRO A 183 10.55 -7.63 6.56
C PRO A 183 9.99 -8.09 5.22
N GLU A 184 9.92 -9.40 4.98
CA GLU A 184 9.34 -9.99 3.76
C GLU A 184 7.83 -9.78 3.60
N TRP A 185 7.14 -9.31 4.64
CA TRP A 185 5.73 -8.95 4.56
C TRP A 185 5.51 -7.60 3.87
N PHE A 186 6.54 -6.74 3.83
CA PHE A 186 6.46 -5.39 3.29
C PHE A 186 7.14 -5.33 1.92
N ARG A 187 6.35 -5.23 0.86
CA ARG A 187 6.83 -5.29 -0.53
C ARG A 187 6.82 -3.95 -1.24
N PHE A 188 6.01 -3.02 -0.78
CA PHE A 188 5.93 -1.62 -1.18
C PHE A 188 5.16 -0.85 -0.10
N ALA A 189 5.14 0.48 -0.18
CA ALA A 189 4.40 1.32 0.74
C ALA A 189 3.60 2.39 -0.01
N HIS A 190 2.41 2.76 0.50
CA HIS A 190 1.69 3.94 0.07
C HIS A 190 2.22 5.17 0.83
N VAL A 191 2.81 6.09 0.08
CA VAL A 191 3.49 7.25 0.65
C VAL A 191 2.67 8.51 0.39
N CYS A 192 2.29 9.16 1.46
CA CYS A 192 1.64 10.46 1.52
C CYS A 192 1.97 11.12 2.85
N ASP A 193 1.40 12.29 3.09
CA ASP A 193 1.34 12.95 4.39
C ASP A 193 -0.09 13.44 4.64
N ALA A 194 -0.36 13.96 5.81
CA ALA A 194 -1.64 14.56 6.19
C ALA A 194 -1.45 15.54 7.35
N ALA A 195 -2.41 16.45 7.53
CA ALA A 195 -2.40 17.35 8.69
C ALA A 195 -2.28 16.55 9.99
N ARG A 196 -1.60 17.12 10.99
CA ARG A 196 -1.43 16.47 12.31
C ARG A 196 -2.76 16.18 12.99
N GLU A 197 -3.71 17.10 12.84
CA GLU A 197 -5.03 17.01 13.45
C GLU A 197 -5.88 15.97 12.72
N VAL A 198 -6.45 15.04 13.50
CA VAL A 198 -7.41 14.07 12.98
C VAL A 198 -8.79 14.71 12.91
N PRO A 199 -9.48 14.68 11.76
CA PRO A 199 -10.86 15.18 11.71
C PRO A 199 -11.76 14.48 12.73
N PRO A 200 -12.65 15.22 13.41
CA PRO A 200 -13.46 14.64 14.51
C PRO A 200 -14.63 13.78 14.02
N THR A 201 -14.89 13.73 12.72
CA THR A 201 -16.02 12.98 12.14
C THR A 201 -15.55 11.96 11.14
N MET A 202 -16.28 10.85 11.00
CA MET A 202 -15.99 9.82 9.99
C MET A 202 -15.98 10.41 8.56
N ALA A 203 -16.90 11.30 8.25
CA ALA A 203 -16.94 11.99 6.96
C ALA A 203 -15.64 12.79 6.70
N GLY A 204 -15.15 13.52 7.71
CA GLY A 204 -13.89 14.26 7.61
C GLY A 204 -12.67 13.35 7.48
N ILE A 205 -12.66 12.21 8.19
CA ILE A 205 -11.62 11.20 8.08
C ILE A 205 -11.56 10.63 6.65
N ILE A 206 -12.70 10.23 6.10
CA ILE A 206 -12.81 9.68 4.74
C ILE A 206 -12.43 10.75 3.70
N HIS A 207 -12.89 12.00 3.88
CA HIS A 207 -12.55 13.12 3.01
C HIS A 207 -11.04 13.35 2.97
N THR A 208 -10.36 13.41 4.13
CA THR A 208 -8.90 13.52 4.16
C THR A 208 -8.24 12.39 3.37
N ALA A 209 -8.69 11.16 3.56
CA ALA A 209 -8.08 9.98 2.93
C ALA A 209 -8.24 9.94 1.41
N ARG A 210 -9.37 10.46 0.89
CA ARG A 210 -9.75 10.33 -0.52
C ARG A 210 -9.58 11.59 -1.34
N ASP A 211 -9.53 12.77 -0.68
CA ASP A 211 -9.60 14.05 -1.37
C ASP A 211 -8.49 15.04 -0.98
N GLU A 212 -7.86 14.90 0.22
CA GLU A 212 -7.03 15.96 0.80
C GLU A 212 -5.76 15.45 1.51
N ARG A 213 -5.11 14.43 0.94
CA ARG A 213 -3.77 14.06 1.43
C ARG A 213 -2.76 15.16 1.09
N GLN A 214 -1.61 15.12 1.73
CA GLN A 214 -0.52 16.08 1.55
C GLN A 214 0.71 15.41 0.95
N PHE A 215 1.59 16.18 0.33
CA PHE A 215 2.88 15.67 -0.11
C PHE A 215 3.79 15.37 1.09
N PRO A 216 4.70 14.38 0.97
CA PRO A 216 5.61 14.02 2.05
C PRO A 216 6.39 15.24 2.60
N GLY A 217 6.26 15.48 3.90
CA GLY A 217 6.88 16.59 4.61
C GLY A 217 6.04 17.87 4.68
N GLU A 218 4.84 17.92 4.11
CA GLU A 218 3.91 19.03 4.27
C GLU A 218 3.01 18.89 5.50
N GLY A 219 2.86 17.67 6.03
CA GLY A 219 1.94 17.35 7.12
C GLY A 219 2.63 17.08 8.45
N GLY A 220 1.99 16.19 9.22
CA GLY A 220 2.43 15.83 10.57
C GLY A 220 2.68 14.36 10.81
N ILE A 221 2.65 13.52 9.77
CA ILE A 221 2.97 12.10 9.85
C ILE A 221 4.48 11.93 9.82
N ASP A 222 5.01 11.07 10.68
CA ASP A 222 6.44 10.71 10.67
C ASP A 222 6.77 9.76 9.50
N VAL A 223 6.61 10.26 8.28
CA VAL A 223 6.85 9.48 7.04
C VAL A 223 8.25 8.87 7.04
N ARG A 224 9.27 9.62 7.48
CA ARG A 224 10.65 9.14 7.49
C ARG A 224 10.89 8.05 8.53
N GLY A 225 10.32 8.20 9.72
CA GLY A 225 10.40 7.18 10.78
C GLY A 225 9.75 5.89 10.34
N ILE A 226 8.57 5.95 9.72
CA ILE A 226 7.87 4.77 9.19
C ILE A 226 8.72 4.09 8.11
N LEU A 227 9.20 4.84 7.09
CA LEU A 227 10.03 4.28 6.01
C LEU A 227 11.35 3.70 6.51
N ALA A 228 11.94 4.25 7.58
CA ALA A 228 13.17 3.71 8.16
C ALA A 228 12.99 2.32 8.81
N CYS A 229 11.74 1.95 9.17
CA CYS A 229 11.39 0.64 9.70
C CYS A 229 11.07 -0.39 8.60
N LEU A 230 10.88 0.04 7.36
CA LEU A 230 10.57 -0.83 6.21
C LEU A 230 11.86 -1.28 5.48
N PRO A 231 11.79 -2.35 4.66
CA PRO A 231 12.92 -2.73 3.82
C PRO A 231 13.35 -1.56 2.90
N PRO A 232 14.66 -1.30 2.75
CA PRO A 232 15.14 -0.09 2.07
C PRO A 232 14.94 -0.10 0.55
N ASP A 233 14.72 -1.27 -0.04
CA ASP A 233 14.69 -1.45 -1.50
C ASP A 233 13.28 -1.63 -2.07
N ILE A 234 12.24 -1.39 -1.24
CA ILE A 234 10.85 -1.47 -1.70
C ILE A 234 10.44 -0.21 -2.46
N PRO A 235 9.56 -0.34 -3.49
CA PRO A 235 9.00 0.80 -4.19
C PRO A 235 8.10 1.66 -3.27
N TYR A 236 8.05 2.97 -3.55
CA TYR A 236 7.17 3.92 -2.89
C TYR A 236 6.06 4.33 -3.85
N ALA A 237 4.83 3.90 -3.58
CA ALA A 237 3.66 4.31 -4.36
C ALA A 237 3.09 5.61 -3.78
N LEU A 238 3.10 6.66 -4.59
CA LEU A 238 2.60 7.97 -4.17
C LEU A 238 1.08 7.98 -4.30
N GLU A 239 0.40 7.81 -3.17
CA GLU A 239 -1.06 7.86 -3.09
C GLU A 239 -1.50 9.15 -2.41
N ILE A 240 -1.62 10.21 -3.22
CA ILE A 240 -1.78 11.59 -2.73
C ILE A 240 -2.95 12.28 -3.45
N PRO A 241 -4.21 11.83 -3.22
CA PRO A 241 -5.36 12.51 -3.77
C PRO A 241 -5.45 13.94 -3.22
N ARG A 242 -5.47 14.92 -4.12
CA ARG A 242 -5.61 16.36 -3.81
C ARG A 242 -6.61 16.97 -4.78
N VAL A 243 -7.88 16.67 -4.57
CA VAL A 243 -8.97 17.01 -5.52
C VAL A 243 -9.02 18.48 -5.86
N ALA A 244 -8.89 19.37 -4.86
CA ALA A 244 -8.86 20.81 -5.10
C ALA A 244 -7.66 21.24 -5.94
N LEU A 245 -6.47 20.71 -5.66
CA LEU A 245 -5.25 20.99 -6.44
C LEU A 245 -5.40 20.42 -7.86
N THR A 246 -5.88 19.19 -8.00
CA THR A 246 -6.10 18.55 -9.31
C THR A 246 -7.04 19.37 -10.19
N ARG A 247 -8.10 19.94 -9.62
CA ARG A 247 -8.99 20.85 -10.35
C ARG A 247 -8.32 22.14 -10.79
N ALA A 248 -7.38 22.65 -9.99
CA ALA A 248 -6.70 23.90 -10.28
C ALA A 248 -5.58 23.78 -11.34
N VAL A 249 -4.80 22.69 -11.31
CA VAL A 249 -3.58 22.55 -12.13
C VAL A 249 -3.58 21.35 -13.06
N GLY A 250 -4.56 20.46 -12.96
CA GLY A 250 -4.66 19.22 -13.72
C GLY A 250 -3.92 18.03 -13.10
N PRO A 251 -4.33 16.79 -13.44
CA PRO A 251 -3.78 15.57 -12.84
C PRO A 251 -2.32 15.34 -13.21
N GLU A 252 -1.88 15.71 -14.40
CA GLU A 252 -0.49 15.59 -14.83
C GLU A 252 0.46 16.43 -13.96
N GLU A 253 0.08 17.67 -13.67
CA GLU A 253 0.89 18.53 -12.81
C GLU A 253 0.92 18.03 -11.36
N VAL A 254 -0.20 17.49 -10.85
CA VAL A 254 -0.23 16.86 -9.52
C VAL A 254 0.72 15.68 -9.47
N ALA A 255 0.72 14.79 -10.48
CA ALA A 255 1.65 13.66 -10.56
C ALA A 255 3.11 14.13 -10.58
N ARG A 256 3.43 15.18 -11.36
CA ARG A 256 4.77 15.76 -11.44
C ARG A 256 5.21 16.39 -10.11
N LEU A 257 4.32 17.11 -9.43
CA LEU A 257 4.60 17.70 -8.12
C LEU A 257 4.83 16.62 -7.07
N ALA A 258 3.98 15.57 -7.04
CA ALA A 258 4.09 14.48 -6.09
C ALA A 258 5.47 13.82 -6.12
N ILE A 259 5.94 13.40 -7.29
CA ILE A 259 7.26 12.76 -7.41
C ILE A 259 8.41 13.74 -7.15
N THR A 260 8.27 15.01 -7.54
CA THR A 260 9.29 16.02 -7.29
C THR A 260 9.49 16.25 -5.79
N VAL A 261 8.40 16.43 -5.06
CA VAL A 261 8.44 16.63 -3.60
C VAL A 261 8.92 15.35 -2.90
N ALA A 262 8.40 14.18 -3.29
CA ALA A 262 8.83 12.92 -2.72
C ALA A 262 10.34 12.71 -2.87
N ARG A 263 10.91 12.90 -4.06
CA ARG A 263 12.36 12.81 -4.30
C ARG A 263 13.14 13.79 -3.45
N SER A 264 12.70 15.05 -3.38
CA SER A 264 13.41 16.07 -2.59
C SER A 264 13.40 15.77 -1.10
N HIS A 265 12.34 15.13 -0.59
CA HIS A 265 12.15 14.83 0.82
C HIS A 265 12.71 13.46 1.23
N LEU A 266 12.61 12.43 0.37
CA LEU A 266 12.87 11.03 0.72
C LEU A 266 14.18 10.47 0.15
N ASP A 267 14.69 10.97 -1.00
CA ASP A 267 15.94 10.46 -1.59
C ASP A 267 17.21 10.93 -0.84
N ARG A 268 17.03 11.70 0.22
CA ARG A 268 18.11 12.02 1.17
C ARG A 268 18.31 10.85 2.13
N ASP A 269 19.54 10.68 2.63
CA ASP A 269 19.94 9.53 3.44
C ASP A 269 19.04 9.32 4.67
N LEU A 270 18.15 8.31 4.61
CA LEU A 270 17.24 7.93 5.70
C LEU A 270 17.97 7.21 6.85
N ARG A 271 19.20 6.72 6.63
CA ARG A 271 19.98 5.98 7.63
C ARG A 271 20.42 6.84 8.81
N ALA A 272 20.49 8.16 8.62
CA ALA A 272 20.87 9.10 9.69
C ALA A 272 19.78 9.26 10.77
N THR A 273 18.58 8.76 10.58
CA THR A 273 17.44 8.93 11.49
C THR A 273 16.97 7.65 12.17
N ARG A 274 17.61 6.50 11.92
CA ARG A 274 17.21 5.24 12.54
C ARG A 274 17.60 5.26 14.03
N PRO A 275 16.65 5.18 14.98
CA PRO A 275 16.98 4.97 16.37
C PRO A 275 17.73 3.64 16.52
N PRO A 276 18.72 3.53 17.41
CA PRO A 276 19.41 2.27 17.64
C PRO A 276 18.37 1.22 18.08
N VAL A 277 18.23 0.16 17.31
CA VAL A 277 17.51 -1.04 17.75
C VAL A 277 18.23 -1.50 19.02
N ALA A 278 17.55 -1.43 20.16
CA ALA A 278 18.08 -1.96 21.40
C ALA A 278 18.41 -3.44 21.14
N ALA A 279 19.70 -3.77 21.16
CA ALA A 279 20.16 -5.14 21.09
C ALA A 279 19.62 -5.84 22.35
N GLY A 280 18.47 -6.52 22.20
CA GLY A 280 17.92 -7.39 23.22
C GLY A 280 18.92 -8.51 23.46
N GLY A 281 19.74 -8.34 24.49
CA GLY A 281 20.74 -9.30 24.90
C GLY A 281 20.03 -10.59 25.32
N ILE A 282 20.07 -11.60 24.47
CA ILE A 282 19.93 -13.00 24.88
C ILE A 282 21.33 -13.46 25.36
N ALA A 283 21.75 -12.99 26.51
CA ALA A 283 22.93 -13.48 27.20
C ALA A 283 22.69 -13.36 28.71
N GLY A 284 22.14 -14.40 29.33
CA GLY A 284 22.01 -14.41 30.79
C GLY A 284 21.05 -15.45 31.37
N ALA A 285 20.89 -16.61 30.74
CA ALA A 285 20.10 -17.70 31.36
C ALA A 285 20.79 -19.08 31.28
N ALA A 286 22.11 -19.15 31.19
CA ALA A 286 22.83 -20.41 31.12
C ALA A 286 23.93 -20.56 32.21
N GLN A 287 23.95 -19.72 33.25
CA GLN A 287 25.02 -19.76 34.27
C GLN A 287 24.52 -20.03 35.71
N GLU A 288 23.22 -20.23 35.95
CA GLU A 288 22.73 -20.54 37.32
C GLU A 288 22.23 -21.98 37.55
N ALA A 289 22.44 -22.89 36.62
CA ALA A 289 22.04 -24.29 36.78
C ALA A 289 23.21 -25.25 37.02
N ARG A 290 24.36 -24.80 37.52
CA ARG A 290 25.53 -25.65 37.82
C ARG A 290 26.08 -25.60 39.25
N THR A 291 25.34 -25.09 40.23
CA THR A 291 25.84 -25.02 41.64
C THR A 291 24.83 -25.53 42.65
N ALA A 292 24.06 -26.58 42.36
CA ALA A 292 23.16 -27.21 43.31
C ALA A 292 23.12 -28.74 43.16
N VAL A 293 24.30 -29.37 43.02
CA VAL A 293 24.49 -30.82 43.31
C VAL A 293 25.89 -30.94 43.89
N HIS A 294 26.02 -30.72 45.21
CA HIS A 294 27.00 -31.25 46.13
C HIS A 294 26.96 -30.41 47.41
N ALA A 295 26.01 -30.68 48.30
CA ALA A 295 26.11 -30.64 49.76
C ALA A 295 24.87 -31.34 50.34
#